data_81bc4fb909899155de9705af7ea7baea
#
_entry.id   81bc4fb909899155de9705af7ea7baea
#
_cell.length_a   1.000
_cell.length_b   1.000
_cell.length_c   1.000
_cell.angle_alpha   90.00
_cell.angle_beta   90.00
_cell.angle_gamma   90.00
#
_symmetry.space_group_name_H-M   'P 1'
#
loop_
_entity.id
_entity.type
_entity.pdbx_description
1 polymer ?
#
loop_
_entity_poly.entity_id
_entity_poly.type
_entity_poly.pdbx_seq_one_letter_code
_entity_poly.pdbx_strand_id
1 'polypeptide(L)'
;MQQQPETQELRHSWAGRPDEGGEDEIDLVELMYRLLEKWKIIVLACILGALIAGVYTICFVTPMYTATSKLYVVNAKDSAINLSDLQVGNYLASDYTEVFSNWHVHEMVLERLGLDYTYSQLSNMVSVTNPQDTRILYVAVQSSDPQEAKDLADTYAQVAREFIAVKMDTEQP
;
A
#
# COMPACT_ATOMS: atom_id res chain seq x y z
N MET A 1 21.83 -88.68 -44.89
CA MET A 1 20.73 -88.47 -44.00
C MET A 1 21.01 -87.23 -43.24
N GLN A 2 20.54 -86.21 -43.69
CA GLN A 2 19.67 -85.14 -43.46
C GLN A 2 19.47 -84.86 -41.93
N GLN A 3 20.01 -83.75 -41.51
CA GLN A 3 19.52 -83.02 -40.30
C GLN A 3 19.88 -81.53 -40.44
N GLN A 4 18.88 -80.86 -40.76
CA GLN A 4 18.33 -79.61 -40.19
C GLN A 4 19.27 -78.44 -39.90
N PRO A 5 19.14 -77.39 -40.66
CA PRO A 5 19.53 -76.05 -40.30
C PRO A 5 18.26 -75.20 -39.99
N GLU A 6 17.67 -75.40 -38.83
CA GLU A 6 16.41 -74.66 -38.52
C GLU A 6 16.44 -73.87 -37.18
N THR A 7 17.62 -73.78 -36.56
CA THR A 7 17.73 -73.13 -35.25
C THR A 7 18.59 -71.88 -35.25
N GLN A 8 19.07 -71.39 -36.44
CA GLN A 8 19.86 -70.19 -36.49
C GLN A 8 19.11 -68.93 -36.94
N GLU A 9 17.94 -69.05 -37.53
CA GLU A 9 17.20 -67.88 -38.00
C GLU A 9 16.36 -67.21 -36.90
N LEU A 10 16.11 -67.84 -35.74
CA LEU A 10 15.33 -67.26 -34.66
C LEU A 10 16.16 -66.44 -33.67
N ARG A 11 17.47 -66.32 -33.84
CA ARG A 11 18.32 -65.53 -32.96
C ARG A 11 18.62 -64.13 -33.47
N HIS A 12 18.25 -63.78 -34.71
CA HIS A 12 18.48 -62.47 -35.28
C HIS A 12 17.29 -61.54 -35.28
N SER A 13 16.13 -61.99 -34.74
CA SER A 13 14.91 -61.23 -34.90
C SER A 13 14.57 -60.28 -33.74
N TRP A 14 15.44 -60.23 -32.73
CA TRP A 14 15.14 -59.28 -31.65
C TRP A 14 16.38 -58.59 -31.06
N ALA A 15 17.41 -58.44 -31.87
CA ALA A 15 18.49 -57.53 -31.64
C ALA A 15 18.29 -56.30 -32.52
N GLY A 16 17.57 -55.31 -32.03
CA GLY A 16 17.56 -54.01 -32.71
C GLY A 16 16.19 -53.39 -32.87
N ARG A 17 15.45 -53.23 -31.76
CA ARG A 17 14.55 -52.09 -31.71
C ARG A 17 15.30 -51.03 -30.90
N PRO A 18 15.71 -49.91 -31.54
CA PRO A 18 16.18 -48.77 -30.79
C PRO A 18 15.03 -48.38 -29.87
N ASP A 19 15.27 -48.31 -28.59
CA ASP A 19 14.42 -47.65 -27.63
C ASP A 19 14.22 -46.21 -28.08
N GLU A 20 13.16 -45.98 -28.87
CA GLU A 20 12.59 -44.65 -29.05
C GLU A 20 11.73 -44.32 -27.84
N GLY A 21 12.26 -44.51 -26.66
CA GLY A 21 11.83 -43.94 -25.40
C GLY A 21 12.75 -42.78 -25.09
N GLY A 22 12.77 -41.79 -25.96
CA GLY A 22 13.27 -40.48 -25.60
C GLY A 22 12.28 -39.91 -24.60
N GLU A 23 12.45 -40.25 -23.32
CA GLU A 23 12.01 -39.35 -22.26
C GLU A 23 12.73 -38.04 -22.59
N ASP A 24 11.97 -37.00 -22.90
CA ASP A 24 12.46 -35.64 -22.99
C ASP A 24 12.99 -35.25 -21.59
N GLU A 25 14.12 -35.83 -21.21
CA GLU A 25 14.90 -35.32 -20.09
C GLU A 25 15.36 -33.94 -20.52
N ILE A 26 14.61 -32.94 -20.05
CA ILE A 26 14.99 -31.54 -20.20
C ILE A 26 16.33 -31.39 -19.50
N ASP A 27 17.42 -31.46 -20.28
CA ASP A 27 18.76 -31.25 -19.74
C ASP A 27 18.85 -29.75 -19.31
N LEU A 28 18.63 -29.55 -18.03
CA LEU A 28 18.70 -28.23 -17.40
C LEU A 28 20.05 -27.56 -17.64
N VAL A 29 21.10 -28.36 -17.81
CA VAL A 29 22.45 -27.86 -18.08
C VAL A 29 22.57 -27.34 -19.52
N GLU A 30 22.00 -28.06 -20.49
CA GLU A 30 21.96 -27.60 -21.89
C GLU A 30 21.09 -26.35 -22.03
N LEU A 31 19.93 -26.33 -21.34
CA LEU A 31 19.06 -25.14 -21.30
C LEU A 31 19.81 -23.93 -20.74
N MET A 32 20.58 -24.13 -19.66
CA MET A 32 21.36 -23.07 -19.04
C MET A 32 22.45 -22.54 -19.96
N TYR A 33 23.14 -23.42 -20.69
CA TYR A 33 24.17 -23.01 -21.69
C TYR A 33 23.54 -22.23 -22.85
N ARG A 34 22.40 -22.66 -23.36
CA ARG A 34 21.66 -21.95 -24.41
C ARG A 34 21.17 -20.57 -23.93
N LEU A 35 20.75 -20.48 -22.66
CA LEU A 35 20.36 -19.22 -22.07
C LEU A 35 21.53 -18.26 -21.91
N LEU A 36 22.69 -18.78 -21.47
CA LEU A 36 23.93 -18.02 -21.33
C LEU A 36 24.49 -17.56 -22.69
N GLU A 37 24.36 -18.35 -23.76
CA GLU A 37 24.74 -17.95 -25.11
C GLU A 37 23.95 -16.74 -25.61
N LYS A 38 22.67 -16.65 -25.23
CA LYS A 38 21.76 -15.56 -25.62
C LYS A 38 21.63 -14.43 -24.56
N TRP A 39 22.53 -14.42 -23.57
CA TRP A 39 22.43 -13.46 -22.44
C TRP A 39 22.32 -12.00 -22.87
N LYS A 40 22.99 -11.61 -23.99
CA LYS A 40 22.94 -10.26 -24.54
C LYS A 40 21.53 -9.87 -24.97
N ILE A 41 20.75 -10.81 -25.53
CA ILE A 41 19.36 -10.57 -25.93
C ILE A 41 18.48 -10.44 -24.69
N ILE A 42 18.73 -11.26 -23.67
CA ILE A 42 17.99 -11.21 -22.40
C ILE A 42 18.23 -9.87 -21.71
N VAL A 43 19.49 -9.43 -21.61
CA VAL A 43 19.82 -8.13 -21.02
C VAL A 43 19.20 -6.98 -21.81
N LEU A 44 19.24 -7.04 -23.15
CA LEU A 44 18.61 -6.04 -23.98
C LEU A 44 17.09 -5.98 -23.77
N ALA A 45 16.44 -7.14 -23.69
CA ALA A 45 15.00 -7.24 -23.42
C ALA A 45 14.64 -6.70 -22.04
N CYS A 46 15.47 -7.00 -21.01
CA CYS A 46 15.28 -6.45 -19.66
C CYS A 46 15.41 -4.93 -19.62
N ILE A 47 16.41 -4.37 -20.30
CA ILE A 47 16.60 -2.92 -20.39
C ILE A 47 15.41 -2.28 -21.10
N LEU A 48 14.96 -2.85 -22.21
CA LEU A 48 13.82 -2.34 -22.97
C LEU A 48 12.53 -2.40 -22.13
N GLY A 49 12.30 -3.51 -21.42
CA GLY A 49 11.17 -3.68 -20.51
C GLY A 49 11.21 -2.68 -19.36
N ALA A 50 12.37 -2.45 -18.77
CA ALA A 50 12.55 -1.47 -17.71
C ALA A 50 12.29 -0.03 -18.19
N LEU A 51 12.73 0.32 -19.39
CA LEU A 51 12.45 1.63 -20.00
C LEU A 51 10.95 1.85 -20.23
N ILE A 52 10.27 0.85 -20.81
CA ILE A 52 8.82 0.93 -21.04
C ILE A 52 8.06 1.05 -19.72
N ALA A 53 8.40 0.22 -18.73
CA ALA A 53 7.79 0.27 -17.41
C ALA A 53 8.06 1.62 -16.70
N GLY A 54 9.27 2.16 -16.82
CA GLY A 54 9.65 3.45 -16.26
C GLY A 54 8.84 4.60 -16.87
N VAL A 55 8.74 4.64 -18.19
CA VAL A 55 7.93 5.64 -18.90
C VAL A 55 6.46 5.50 -18.52
N TYR A 56 5.93 4.29 -18.47
CA TYR A 56 4.57 4.04 -18.06
C TYR A 56 4.31 4.55 -16.64
N THR A 57 5.19 4.25 -15.70
CA THR A 57 5.06 4.70 -14.30
C THR A 57 5.06 6.22 -14.18
N ILE A 58 5.97 6.90 -14.86
CA ILE A 58 6.06 8.37 -14.79
C ILE A 58 4.84 9.05 -15.44
N CYS A 59 4.31 8.48 -16.53
CA CYS A 59 3.20 9.09 -17.26
C CYS A 59 1.82 8.76 -16.68
N PHE A 60 1.64 7.59 -16.07
CA PHE A 60 0.32 7.10 -15.65
C PHE A 60 0.12 7.01 -14.14
N VAL A 61 1.20 7.00 -13.35
CA VAL A 61 1.08 6.95 -11.88
C VAL A 61 1.20 8.37 -11.33
N THR A 62 0.09 8.92 -10.85
CA THR A 62 0.10 10.20 -10.14
C THR A 62 0.74 10.02 -8.76
N PRO A 63 1.81 10.75 -8.44
CA PRO A 63 2.37 10.70 -7.10
C PRO A 63 1.34 11.22 -6.10
N MET A 64 1.18 10.50 -4.98
CA MET A 64 0.34 10.93 -3.87
C MET A 64 1.23 11.37 -2.70
N TYR A 65 1.00 12.56 -2.23
CA TYR A 65 1.72 13.14 -1.09
C TYR A 65 0.85 13.07 0.15
N THR A 66 1.47 12.75 1.29
CA THR A 66 0.77 12.69 2.58
C THR A 66 1.35 13.73 3.51
N ALA A 67 0.53 14.66 3.94
CA ALA A 67 0.84 15.59 5.03
C ALA A 67 0.17 15.10 6.32
N THR A 68 0.88 15.21 7.44
CA THR A 68 0.35 14.77 8.74
C THR A 68 0.51 15.86 9.78
N SER A 69 -0.61 16.33 10.32
CA SER A 69 -0.66 17.22 11.49
C SER A 69 -0.92 16.43 12.76
N LYS A 70 -0.22 16.82 13.84
CA LYS A 70 -0.32 16.16 15.15
C LYS A 70 -1.00 17.10 16.14
N LEU A 71 -2.07 16.63 16.78
CA LEU A 71 -2.78 17.36 17.82
C LEU A 71 -2.59 16.67 19.15
N TYR A 72 -2.26 17.45 20.18
CA TYR A 72 -2.22 16.99 21.57
C TYR A 72 -3.52 17.35 22.26
N VAL A 73 -4.22 16.35 22.78
CA VAL A 73 -5.40 16.52 23.61
C VAL A 73 -4.94 16.74 25.04
N VAL A 74 -5.09 17.95 25.55
CA VAL A 74 -4.78 18.30 26.93
C VAL A 74 -6.06 18.70 27.66
N ASN A 75 -6.25 18.17 28.86
CA ASN A 75 -7.34 18.64 29.73
C ASN A 75 -6.91 19.96 30.39
N ALA A 76 -7.59 21.06 30.05
CA ALA A 76 -7.19 22.41 30.48
C ALA A 76 -7.44 22.70 31.97
N LYS A 77 -8.05 21.77 32.71
CA LYS A 77 -8.62 22.08 34.05
C LYS A 77 -7.72 21.82 35.23
N ASP A 78 -6.57 21.10 35.10
CA ASP A 78 -5.77 20.79 36.30
C ASP A 78 -4.26 20.86 36.07
N SER A 79 -3.61 21.60 36.99
CA SER A 79 -2.16 21.74 37.04
C SER A 79 -1.44 20.53 37.68
N ALA A 80 -2.18 19.52 38.12
CA ALA A 80 -1.65 18.31 38.73
C ALA A 80 -2.01 17.09 37.86
N ILE A 81 -1.00 16.45 37.30
CA ILE A 81 -1.16 15.24 36.48
C ILE A 81 -1.55 14.07 37.38
N ASN A 82 -2.82 13.70 37.39
CA ASN A 82 -3.33 12.48 38.03
C ASN A 82 -3.43 11.33 37.03
N LEU A 83 -3.23 10.09 37.50
CA LEU A 83 -3.40 8.87 36.70
C LEU A 83 -4.80 8.76 36.06
N SER A 84 -5.83 9.30 36.74
CA SER A 84 -7.18 9.39 36.19
C SER A 84 -7.27 10.29 34.96
N ASP A 85 -6.49 11.38 34.90
CA ASP A 85 -6.47 12.31 33.75
C ASP A 85 -5.84 11.69 32.51
N LEU A 86 -4.93 10.71 32.71
CA LEU A 86 -4.35 9.94 31.61
C LEU A 86 -5.39 9.04 30.92
N GLN A 87 -6.24 8.39 31.70
CA GLN A 87 -7.33 7.55 31.17
C GLN A 87 -8.40 8.38 30.48
N VAL A 88 -8.82 9.48 31.11
CA VAL A 88 -9.80 10.42 30.53
C VAL A 88 -9.25 10.99 29.21
N GLY A 89 -7.97 11.35 29.15
CA GLY A 89 -7.33 11.85 27.93
C GLY A 89 -7.35 10.84 26.77
N ASN A 90 -7.25 9.55 27.06
CA ASN A 90 -7.33 8.51 26.03
C ASN A 90 -8.77 8.33 25.50
N TYR A 91 -9.78 8.37 26.39
CA TYR A 91 -11.19 8.34 25.97
C TYR A 91 -11.55 9.58 25.13
N LEU A 92 -11.13 10.77 25.58
CA LEU A 92 -11.34 12.01 24.83
C LEU A 92 -10.68 11.98 23.44
N ALA A 93 -9.48 11.40 23.33
CA ALA A 93 -8.82 11.28 22.04
C ALA A 93 -9.58 10.34 21.07
N SER A 94 -10.23 9.29 21.59
CA SER A 94 -11.11 8.44 20.79
C SER A 94 -12.37 9.20 20.35
N ASP A 95 -13.01 9.93 21.24
CA ASP A 95 -14.20 10.72 20.93
C ASP A 95 -13.89 11.82 19.90
N TYR A 96 -12.71 12.43 20.00
CA TYR A 96 -12.27 13.42 19.02
C TYR A 96 -12.01 12.82 17.64
N THR A 97 -11.58 11.56 17.55
CA THR A 97 -11.47 10.89 16.25
C THR A 97 -12.81 10.85 15.52
N GLU A 98 -13.90 10.59 16.25
CA GLU A 98 -15.26 10.62 15.71
C GLU A 98 -15.66 12.04 15.28
N VAL A 99 -15.31 13.05 16.06
CA VAL A 99 -15.58 14.47 15.73
C VAL A 99 -14.89 14.87 14.42
N PHE A 100 -13.65 14.44 14.19
CA PHE A 100 -12.93 14.72 12.94
C PHE A 100 -13.56 14.06 11.72
N SER A 101 -14.24 12.95 11.90
CA SER A 101 -14.98 12.25 10.83
C SER A 101 -16.35 12.86 10.57
N ASN A 102 -16.75 13.88 11.33
CA ASN A 102 -18.06 14.51 11.21
C ASN A 102 -18.14 15.38 9.95
N TRP A 103 -19.27 15.32 9.27
CA TRP A 103 -19.62 16.14 8.12
C TRP A 103 -19.33 17.64 8.35
N HIS A 104 -19.69 18.17 9.50
CA HIS A 104 -19.59 19.60 9.79
C HIS A 104 -18.14 20.11 9.81
N VAL A 105 -17.21 19.31 10.32
CA VAL A 105 -15.77 19.64 10.28
C VAL A 105 -15.24 19.67 8.84
N HIS A 106 -15.69 18.73 8.02
CA HIS A 106 -15.31 18.68 6.59
C HIS A 106 -15.83 19.93 5.85
N GLU A 107 -17.08 20.30 6.09
CA GLU A 107 -17.70 21.48 5.48
C GLU A 107 -16.95 22.78 5.85
N MET A 108 -16.63 22.95 7.14
CA MET A 108 -15.86 24.11 7.60
C MET A 108 -14.46 24.19 6.97
N VAL A 109 -13.80 23.06 6.75
CA VAL A 109 -12.49 23.01 6.09
C VAL A 109 -12.61 23.41 4.62
N LEU A 110 -13.60 22.87 3.90
CA LEU A 110 -13.84 23.20 2.49
C LEU A 110 -14.15 24.68 2.32
N GLU A 111 -15.01 25.24 3.18
CA GLU A 111 -15.37 26.66 3.12
C GLU A 111 -14.15 27.55 3.39
N ARG A 112 -13.31 27.19 4.37
CA ARG A 112 -12.11 27.98 4.74
C ARG A 112 -11.05 28.01 3.66
N LEU A 113 -10.90 26.91 2.92
CA LEU A 113 -9.92 26.79 1.82
C LEU A 113 -10.50 27.13 0.45
N GLY A 114 -11.83 27.30 0.35
CA GLY A 114 -12.51 27.57 -0.91
C GLY A 114 -12.37 26.42 -1.95
N LEU A 115 -12.36 25.18 -1.47
CA LEU A 115 -12.20 24.01 -2.31
C LEU A 115 -13.54 23.37 -2.66
N ASP A 116 -13.68 23.00 -3.93
CA ASP A 116 -14.90 22.36 -4.48
C ASP A 116 -14.83 20.83 -4.42
N TYR A 117 -14.50 20.25 -3.26
CA TYR A 117 -14.53 18.81 -3.08
C TYR A 117 -15.89 18.37 -2.52
N THR A 118 -16.37 17.22 -3.02
CA THR A 118 -17.50 16.54 -2.40
C THR A 118 -17.06 15.94 -1.06
N TYR A 119 -17.96 15.80 -0.11
CA TYR A 119 -17.70 15.13 1.16
C TYR A 119 -17.00 13.77 1.00
N SER A 120 -17.50 12.94 0.08
CA SER A 120 -16.91 11.63 -0.20
C SER A 120 -15.45 11.70 -0.71
N GLN A 121 -15.13 12.70 -1.53
CA GLN A 121 -13.77 12.91 -2.01
C GLN A 121 -12.85 13.31 -0.86
N LEU A 122 -13.26 14.29 -0.08
CA LEU A 122 -12.47 14.77 1.05
C LEU A 122 -12.31 13.71 2.13
N SER A 123 -13.38 12.98 2.47
CA SER A 123 -13.32 11.86 3.41
C SER A 123 -12.36 10.74 3.00
N ASN A 124 -12.21 10.50 1.70
CA ASN A 124 -11.23 9.53 1.20
C ASN A 124 -9.77 10.04 1.23
N MET A 125 -9.60 11.37 1.24
CA MET A 125 -8.29 12.01 1.32
C MET A 125 -7.78 12.14 2.75
N VAL A 126 -8.68 12.12 3.75
CA VAL A 126 -8.36 12.39 5.16
C VAL A 126 -8.43 11.11 5.97
N SER A 127 -7.41 10.86 6.76
CA SER A 127 -7.36 9.76 7.72
C SER A 127 -7.01 10.31 9.10
N VAL A 128 -7.88 10.06 10.07
CA VAL A 128 -7.63 10.45 11.45
C VAL A 128 -7.36 9.20 12.27
N THR A 129 -6.24 9.17 12.96
CA THR A 129 -5.84 8.03 13.78
C THR A 129 -5.38 8.47 15.15
N ASN A 130 -5.77 7.70 16.16
CA ASN A 130 -5.25 7.82 17.52
C ASN A 130 -4.42 6.55 17.82
N PRO A 131 -3.10 6.65 17.98
CA PRO A 131 -2.31 5.52 18.45
C PRO A 131 -2.80 5.10 19.83
N GLN A 132 -2.92 3.79 20.05
CA GLN A 132 -3.41 3.25 21.31
C GLN A 132 -2.62 3.80 22.51
N ASP A 133 -3.35 4.13 23.56
CA ASP A 133 -2.82 4.64 24.83
C ASP A 133 -2.12 6.01 24.74
N THR A 134 -2.41 6.80 23.71
CA THR A 134 -1.86 8.15 23.57
C THR A 134 -2.94 9.22 23.49
N ARG A 135 -2.56 10.44 23.92
CA ARG A 135 -3.40 11.66 23.78
C ARG A 135 -3.07 12.44 22.53
N ILE A 136 -2.56 11.74 21.51
CA ILE A 136 -2.12 12.35 20.26
C ILE A 136 -3.05 11.88 19.15
N LEU A 137 -3.58 12.82 18.40
CA LEU A 137 -4.32 12.59 17.17
C LEU A 137 -3.45 12.91 15.98
N TYR A 138 -3.39 12.02 15.04
CA TYR A 138 -2.76 12.21 13.75
C TYR A 138 -3.83 12.45 12.71
N VAL A 139 -3.77 13.61 12.07
CA VAL A 139 -4.59 13.92 10.90
C VAL A 139 -3.71 13.86 9.68
N ALA A 140 -3.84 12.79 8.91
CA ALA A 140 -3.11 12.58 7.68
C ALA A 140 -4.00 12.89 6.48
N VAL A 141 -3.53 13.73 5.58
CA VAL A 141 -4.23 14.11 4.35
C VAL A 141 -3.39 13.72 3.15
N GLN A 142 -4.02 13.08 2.17
CA GLN A 142 -3.40 12.68 0.91
C GLN A 142 -3.92 13.52 -0.24
N SER A 143 -3.00 14.13 -1.00
CA SER A 143 -3.32 14.83 -2.25
C SER A 143 -2.23 14.58 -3.30
N SER A 144 -2.55 14.82 -4.55
CA SER A 144 -1.58 14.86 -5.64
C SER A 144 -0.69 16.12 -5.60
N ASP A 145 -1.13 17.17 -4.90
CA ASP A 145 -0.36 18.39 -4.65
C ASP A 145 0.14 18.39 -3.19
N PRO A 146 1.48 18.45 -2.97
CA PRO A 146 2.06 18.47 -1.64
C PRO A 146 1.68 19.72 -0.84
N GLN A 147 1.44 20.85 -1.51
CA GLN A 147 1.04 22.09 -0.84
C GLN A 147 -0.42 22.00 -0.38
N GLU A 148 -1.30 21.49 -1.23
CA GLU A 148 -2.69 21.24 -0.89
C GLU A 148 -2.82 20.24 0.27
N ALA A 149 -2.07 19.13 0.24
CA ALA A 149 -2.06 18.16 1.34
C ALA A 149 -1.69 18.82 2.67
N LYS A 150 -0.69 19.69 2.67
CA LYS A 150 -0.26 20.42 3.87
C LYS A 150 -1.32 21.41 4.34
N ASP A 151 -1.84 22.22 3.44
CA ASP A 151 -2.82 23.27 3.79
C ASP A 151 -4.12 22.65 4.32
N LEU A 152 -4.56 21.53 3.73
CA LEU A 152 -5.66 20.73 4.24
C LEU A 152 -5.37 20.18 5.65
N ALA A 153 -4.23 19.53 5.87
CA ALA A 153 -3.88 18.94 7.16
C ALA A 153 -3.80 20.02 8.27
N ASP A 154 -3.21 21.18 7.97
CA ASP A 154 -3.09 22.29 8.91
C ASP A 154 -4.45 22.94 9.20
N THR A 155 -5.31 23.08 8.18
CA THR A 155 -6.65 23.64 8.34
C THR A 155 -7.55 22.70 9.13
N TYR A 156 -7.47 21.39 8.90
CA TYR A 156 -8.16 20.40 9.73
C TYR A 156 -7.78 20.52 11.20
N ALA A 157 -6.49 20.65 11.49
CA ALA A 157 -6.00 20.79 12.84
C ALA A 157 -6.51 22.10 13.53
N GLN A 158 -6.68 23.16 12.77
CA GLN A 158 -7.22 24.44 13.27
C GLN A 158 -8.73 24.36 13.51
N VAL A 159 -9.48 23.92 12.49
CA VAL A 159 -10.95 23.80 12.56
C VAL A 159 -11.37 22.88 13.70
N ALA A 160 -10.68 21.74 13.84
CA ALA A 160 -10.99 20.81 14.90
C ALA A 160 -10.74 21.40 16.29
N ARG A 161 -9.66 22.15 16.48
CA ARG A 161 -9.43 22.85 17.76
C ARG A 161 -10.52 23.87 18.07
N GLU A 162 -10.93 24.64 17.07
CA GLU A 162 -12.01 25.61 17.21
C GLU A 162 -13.33 24.92 17.54
N PHE A 163 -13.67 23.85 16.84
CA PHE A 163 -14.88 23.07 17.06
C PHE A 163 -14.95 22.47 18.47
N ILE A 164 -13.83 21.87 18.92
CA ILE A 164 -13.71 21.30 20.27
C ILE A 164 -13.84 22.38 21.31
N ALA A 165 -13.19 23.53 21.14
CA ALA A 165 -13.25 24.63 22.09
C ALA A 165 -14.68 25.19 22.26
N VAL A 166 -15.37 25.36 21.13
CA VAL A 166 -16.79 25.85 21.16
C VAL A 166 -17.70 24.80 21.81
N LYS A 167 -17.52 23.52 21.49
CA LYS A 167 -18.37 22.46 22.05
C LYS A 167 -18.16 22.30 23.56
N MET A 168 -16.91 22.36 24.02
CA MET A 168 -16.58 22.26 25.44
C MET A 168 -17.04 23.48 26.25
N ASP A 169 -17.09 24.67 25.64
CA ASP A 169 -17.62 25.89 26.32
C ASP A 169 -19.14 25.87 26.39
N THR A 170 -19.81 25.24 25.44
CA THR A 170 -21.29 25.19 25.38
C THR A 170 -21.87 24.09 26.30
N GLU A 171 -21.13 23.05 26.65
CA GLU A 171 -21.57 21.92 27.49
C GLU A 171 -21.29 22.15 29.00
N GLN A 172 -20.87 23.33 29.42
CA GLN A 172 -20.76 23.64 30.84
C GLN A 172 -22.12 24.13 31.35
N PRO A 173 -22.80 23.37 32.25
CA PRO A 173 -23.99 23.80 32.91
C PRO A 173 -23.74 24.93 33.93
#